data_936d66d8c6da91ab9026593e1e643f3d
#
_entry.id   936d66d8c6da91ab9026593e1e643f3d
#
_cell.length_a   1.000
_cell.length_b   1.000
_cell.length_c   1.000
_cell.angle_alpha   90.00
_cell.angle_beta   90.00
_cell.angle_gamma   90.00
#
_symmetry.space_group_name_H-M   'P 1'
#
loop_
_entity.id
_entity.type
_entity.pdbx_description
1 polymer ?
#
loop_
_entity_poly.entity_id
_entity_poly.type
_entity_poly.pdbx_seq_one_letter_code
_entity_poly.pdbx_strand_id
1 'polypeptide(L)'
;MAITAFAPARNQFTAAEQQQISIATSGLFDKSDAFTVEFGTVGAGDYSFPLPVGKAEQKTNFFLSIETKEGDAVKAMFDGVVRLSRHHSDYGNVVVVRHDNGLETVYANNAQNLVKVGQSVKAGQTIAIVGGKGGRAYCDFAIMVNGARINPSTVIDIKSHRLRKQTLLCKKNGSRVAVSMVGEKEASAERKCETPTSLDPSDELTYEQSKEFKIDLEKIAREHWAYPLPGSHVISPYGGKRKHSGVDIKTCPNDKVLAAFDGVVTLSCAHYGYGNCITIKHAYGFETLYSHQSRNFVKVGQKVKAGQVIGLTGRTGRATTEHLHFEVHFKGRRIDPAVIFNHSSKKLQASTLVLKNGRMTTQKS
;
A
#
# COMPACT_ATOMS: atom_id res chain seq x y z
N MET A 1 4.38 -0.85 -31.11
CA MET A 1 3.86 -2.13 -31.63
C MET A 1 2.92 -2.70 -30.59
N ALA A 2 1.62 -2.74 -30.88
CA ALA A 2 0.64 -3.43 -30.04
C ALA A 2 0.97 -4.93 -30.12
N ILE A 3 1.37 -5.52 -29.01
CA ILE A 3 1.57 -6.96 -28.91
C ILE A 3 0.17 -7.57 -28.79
N THR A 4 -0.24 -8.30 -29.84
CA THR A 4 -1.44 -9.13 -29.82
C THR A 4 -1.45 -10.01 -28.58
N ALA A 5 -2.59 -10.00 -27.90
CA ALA A 5 -2.87 -10.70 -26.67
C ALA A 5 -2.34 -12.15 -26.66
N PHE A 6 -1.76 -12.53 -25.55
CA PHE A 6 -1.42 -13.93 -25.25
C PHE A 6 -2.73 -14.68 -24.98
N ALA A 7 -3.25 -15.37 -26.00
CA ALA A 7 -4.33 -16.33 -25.81
C ALA A 7 -3.66 -17.71 -25.51
N PRO A 8 -3.77 -18.26 -24.30
CA PRO A 8 -3.36 -19.64 -24.06
C PRO A 8 -4.29 -20.55 -24.86
N ALA A 9 -3.73 -21.52 -25.56
CA ALA A 9 -4.50 -22.57 -26.23
C ALA A 9 -5.51 -23.17 -25.22
N ARG A 10 -6.78 -23.32 -25.65
CA ARG A 10 -7.84 -23.88 -24.81
C ARG A 10 -7.36 -25.21 -24.20
N ASN A 11 -7.41 -25.32 -22.86
CA ASN A 11 -7.23 -26.53 -22.05
C ASN A 11 -5.79 -27.00 -21.69
N GLN A 12 -4.79 -26.13 -21.58
CA GLN A 12 -3.45 -26.59 -21.19
C GLN A 12 -2.89 -25.80 -19.98
N PHE A 13 -3.61 -25.80 -18.86
CA PHE A 13 -3.01 -25.41 -17.59
C PHE A 13 -2.27 -26.61 -16.99
N THR A 14 -1.02 -26.42 -16.57
CA THR A 14 -0.24 -27.43 -15.85
C THR A 14 -0.89 -27.77 -14.51
N ALA A 15 -0.58 -28.92 -13.94
CA ALA A 15 -1.09 -29.30 -12.60
C ALA A 15 -0.72 -28.25 -11.53
N ALA A 16 0.46 -27.66 -11.61
CA ALA A 16 0.89 -26.60 -10.69
C ALA A 16 0.02 -25.32 -10.85
N GLU A 17 -0.27 -24.90 -12.07
CA GLU A 17 -1.13 -23.76 -12.34
C GLU A 17 -2.57 -23.97 -11.84
N GLN A 18 -3.06 -25.20 -11.85
CA GLN A 18 -4.39 -25.56 -11.34
C GLN A 18 -4.45 -25.68 -9.80
N GLN A 19 -3.28 -25.73 -9.12
CA GLN A 19 -3.20 -25.89 -7.67
C GLN A 19 -2.80 -24.61 -6.92
N GLN A 20 -1.99 -23.76 -7.52
CA GLN A 20 -1.43 -22.57 -6.88
C GLN A 20 -2.15 -21.30 -7.35
N ILE A 21 -2.56 -20.44 -6.41
CA ILE A 21 -3.16 -19.14 -6.74
C ILE A 21 -2.08 -18.23 -7.35
N SER A 22 -0.93 -18.12 -6.69
CA SER A 22 0.19 -17.26 -7.11
C SER A 22 1.25 -18.11 -7.79
N ILE A 23 1.23 -18.15 -9.12
CA ILE A 23 2.19 -18.87 -9.95
C ILE A 23 2.50 -18.05 -11.20
N ALA A 24 3.74 -18.10 -11.68
CA ALA A 24 4.12 -17.42 -12.91
C ALA A 24 3.31 -17.93 -14.12
N THR A 25 2.89 -17.01 -14.97
CA THR A 25 2.13 -17.32 -16.18
C THR A 25 3.10 -17.79 -17.26
N SER A 26 3.01 -19.06 -17.63
CA SER A 26 3.87 -19.64 -18.67
C SER A 26 3.73 -18.88 -19.99
N GLY A 27 4.84 -18.54 -20.61
CA GLY A 27 4.89 -17.86 -21.91
C GLY A 27 4.56 -16.36 -21.91
N LEU A 28 4.17 -15.76 -20.80
CA LEU A 28 3.73 -14.35 -20.75
C LEU A 28 4.82 -13.37 -21.23
N PHE A 29 6.06 -13.67 -20.98
CA PHE A 29 7.22 -12.83 -21.33
C PHE A 29 8.18 -13.48 -22.34
N ASP A 30 7.74 -14.52 -23.10
CA ASP A 30 8.62 -15.23 -24.05
C ASP A 30 9.00 -14.37 -25.26
N LYS A 31 8.12 -13.44 -25.66
CA LYS A 31 8.32 -12.59 -26.85
C LYS A 31 8.85 -11.20 -26.53
N SER A 32 8.71 -10.73 -25.32
CA SER A 32 9.12 -9.39 -24.88
C SER A 32 9.16 -9.30 -23.36
N ASP A 33 10.12 -8.57 -22.82
CA ASP A 33 10.20 -8.27 -21.38
C ASP A 33 9.14 -7.27 -20.89
N ALA A 34 8.27 -6.80 -21.78
CA ALA A 34 7.18 -5.90 -21.40
C ALA A 34 5.97 -6.06 -22.33
N PHE A 35 4.77 -5.80 -21.77
CA PHE A 35 3.53 -5.69 -22.53
C PHE A 35 2.63 -4.61 -21.92
N THR A 36 1.66 -4.12 -22.71
CA THR A 36 0.68 -3.12 -22.27
C THR A 36 -0.73 -3.69 -22.25
N VAL A 37 -1.54 -3.20 -21.31
CA VAL A 37 -2.98 -3.45 -21.23
C VAL A 37 -3.71 -2.13 -21.41
N GLU A 38 -4.43 -1.98 -22.52
CA GLU A 38 -5.11 -0.72 -22.88
C GLU A 38 -6.56 -0.76 -22.38
N PHE A 39 -6.82 -0.24 -21.18
CA PHE A 39 -8.18 -0.18 -20.65
C PHE A 39 -9.07 0.89 -21.32
N GLY A 40 -8.47 1.83 -22.04
CA GLY A 40 -9.19 2.85 -22.80
C GLY A 40 -10.04 2.29 -23.93
N THR A 41 -9.62 1.15 -24.49
CA THR A 41 -10.30 0.45 -25.62
C THR A 41 -11.33 -0.58 -25.16
N VAL A 42 -11.40 -0.88 -23.86
CA VAL A 42 -12.36 -1.86 -23.32
C VAL A 42 -13.78 -1.31 -23.40
N GLY A 43 -14.65 -2.03 -24.14
CA GLY A 43 -16.05 -1.69 -24.30
C GLY A 43 -16.87 -1.93 -23.02
N ALA A 44 -18.07 -1.35 -22.98
CA ALA A 44 -18.95 -1.49 -21.82
C ALA A 44 -19.38 -2.95 -21.55
N GLY A 45 -19.41 -3.80 -22.58
CA GLY A 45 -19.74 -5.24 -22.46
C GLY A 45 -18.57 -6.13 -22.10
N ASP A 46 -17.33 -5.61 -22.18
CA ASP A 46 -16.10 -6.38 -21.99
C ASP A 46 -15.53 -6.25 -20.58
N TYR A 47 -16.24 -5.57 -19.70
CA TYR A 47 -15.89 -5.35 -18.31
C TYR A 47 -17.10 -5.47 -17.39
N SER A 48 -16.91 -6.10 -16.24
CA SER A 48 -17.87 -6.12 -15.14
C SER A 48 -17.10 -5.98 -13.80
N PHE A 49 -17.62 -5.17 -12.89
CA PHE A 49 -17.14 -5.21 -11.53
C PHE A 49 -17.52 -6.54 -10.87
N PRO A 50 -16.65 -7.17 -10.04
CA PRO A 50 -16.89 -8.51 -9.48
C PRO A 50 -18.20 -8.67 -8.73
N LEU A 51 -18.62 -7.65 -7.99
CA LEU A 51 -19.91 -7.57 -7.29
C LEU A 51 -20.50 -6.17 -7.50
N PRO A 52 -21.25 -5.94 -8.58
CA PRO A 52 -21.74 -4.62 -8.98
C PRO A 52 -22.55 -3.89 -7.90
N VAL A 53 -23.28 -4.66 -7.07
CA VAL A 53 -24.10 -4.14 -5.95
C VAL A 53 -23.37 -4.08 -4.61
N GLY A 54 -22.14 -4.62 -4.54
CA GLY A 54 -21.37 -4.70 -3.31
C GLY A 54 -20.67 -3.37 -2.95
N LYS A 55 -20.36 -3.21 -1.67
CA LYS A 55 -19.53 -2.11 -1.18
C LYS A 55 -18.07 -2.54 -1.13
N ALA A 56 -17.25 -1.97 -1.98
CA ALA A 56 -15.83 -2.31 -2.05
C ALA A 56 -15.00 -1.47 -1.07
N GLU A 57 -14.10 -2.12 -0.36
CA GLU A 57 -13.11 -1.50 0.51
C GLU A 57 -11.74 -2.11 0.25
N GLN A 58 -10.74 -1.26 0.07
CA GLN A 58 -9.36 -1.71 -0.09
C GLN A 58 -8.74 -1.96 1.27
N LYS A 59 -8.67 -3.22 1.71
CA LYS A 59 -8.08 -3.61 3.00
C LYS A 59 -6.56 -3.62 2.98
N THR A 60 -5.96 -3.94 1.85
CA THR A 60 -4.51 -3.92 1.62
C THR A 60 -4.23 -3.38 0.23
N ASN A 61 -2.97 -3.06 -0.08
CA ASN A 61 -2.57 -2.65 -1.44
C ASN A 61 -2.82 -3.73 -2.51
N PHE A 62 -3.24 -4.95 -2.13
CA PHE A 62 -3.33 -6.08 -3.05
C PHE A 62 -4.70 -6.76 -3.07
N PHE A 63 -5.63 -6.35 -2.19
CA PHE A 63 -6.96 -6.94 -2.09
C PHE A 63 -8.05 -5.89 -1.91
N LEU A 64 -9.15 -6.09 -2.65
CA LEU A 64 -10.45 -5.49 -2.34
C LEU A 64 -11.28 -6.51 -1.58
N SER A 65 -11.87 -6.11 -0.45
CA SER A 65 -12.98 -6.84 0.15
C SER A 65 -14.27 -6.17 -0.30
N ILE A 66 -15.12 -6.94 -0.98
CA ILE A 66 -16.38 -6.41 -1.52
C ILE A 66 -17.52 -7.01 -0.70
N GLU A 67 -18.07 -6.22 0.21
CA GLU A 67 -19.15 -6.62 1.12
C GLU A 67 -20.51 -6.51 0.41
N THR A 68 -21.36 -7.53 0.58
CA THR A 68 -22.66 -7.62 -0.05
C THR A 68 -23.59 -8.55 0.74
N LYS A 69 -24.58 -9.19 0.12
CA LYS A 69 -25.43 -10.18 0.75
C LYS A 69 -24.98 -11.60 0.40
N GLU A 70 -25.19 -12.52 1.33
CA GLU A 70 -24.98 -13.95 1.09
C GLU A 70 -25.86 -14.42 -0.07
N GLY A 71 -25.29 -15.21 -0.97
CA GLY A 71 -25.99 -15.70 -2.16
C GLY A 71 -25.86 -14.79 -3.38
N ASP A 72 -25.31 -13.59 -3.26
CA ASP A 72 -25.09 -12.72 -4.41
C ASP A 72 -24.10 -13.32 -5.42
N ALA A 73 -24.32 -13.00 -6.71
CA ALA A 73 -23.57 -13.56 -7.81
C ALA A 73 -22.23 -12.83 -8.02
N VAL A 74 -21.12 -13.55 -7.90
CA VAL A 74 -19.78 -13.07 -8.28
C VAL A 74 -19.62 -13.14 -9.79
N LYS A 75 -19.21 -12.02 -10.40
CA LYS A 75 -19.07 -11.84 -11.85
C LYS A 75 -17.61 -11.89 -12.30
N ALA A 76 -17.35 -12.52 -13.44
CA ALA A 76 -16.04 -12.41 -14.09
C ALA A 76 -15.78 -10.97 -14.53
N MET A 77 -14.59 -10.45 -14.23
CA MET A 77 -14.23 -9.05 -14.53
C MET A 77 -14.05 -8.81 -16.03
N PHE A 78 -13.42 -9.75 -16.73
CA PHE A 78 -13.16 -9.73 -18.17
C PHE A 78 -13.44 -11.10 -18.77
N ASP A 79 -13.44 -11.18 -20.10
CA ASP A 79 -13.38 -12.44 -20.83
C ASP A 79 -12.11 -13.21 -20.45
N GLY A 80 -12.19 -14.54 -20.39
CA GLY A 80 -11.02 -15.35 -20.08
C GLY A 80 -11.31 -16.83 -19.89
N VAL A 81 -10.32 -17.55 -19.37
CA VAL A 81 -10.41 -18.99 -19.10
C VAL A 81 -10.14 -19.24 -17.62
N VAL A 82 -10.96 -20.06 -16.99
CA VAL A 82 -10.81 -20.45 -15.58
C VAL A 82 -9.54 -21.30 -15.41
N ARG A 83 -8.56 -20.78 -14.70
CA ARG A 83 -7.30 -21.47 -14.43
C ARG A 83 -7.34 -22.31 -13.16
N LEU A 84 -8.06 -21.83 -12.15
CA LEU A 84 -8.24 -22.51 -10.87
C LEU A 84 -9.67 -22.37 -10.37
N SER A 85 -10.27 -23.46 -9.91
CA SER A 85 -11.59 -23.48 -9.25
C SER A 85 -11.60 -24.58 -8.22
N ARG A 86 -11.31 -24.23 -6.95
CA ARG A 86 -11.20 -25.20 -5.86
C ARG A 86 -11.33 -24.56 -4.48
N HIS A 87 -11.41 -25.41 -3.44
CA HIS A 87 -11.26 -24.98 -2.05
C HIS A 87 -9.77 -24.77 -1.69
N HIS A 88 -9.48 -23.71 -0.93
CA HIS A 88 -8.17 -23.37 -0.38
C HIS A 88 -8.32 -23.08 1.12
N SER A 89 -7.39 -23.59 1.96
CA SER A 89 -7.46 -23.45 3.42
C SER A 89 -7.64 -22.01 3.91
N ASP A 90 -6.91 -21.07 3.30
CA ASP A 90 -6.85 -19.67 3.76
C ASP A 90 -7.88 -18.76 3.06
N TYR A 91 -8.34 -19.14 1.87
CA TYR A 91 -9.15 -18.30 0.99
C TYR A 91 -10.56 -18.85 0.72
N GLY A 92 -10.95 -19.96 1.35
CA GLY A 92 -12.24 -20.63 1.09
C GLY A 92 -12.32 -21.14 -0.35
N ASN A 93 -13.50 -21.16 -0.95
CA ASN A 93 -13.61 -21.50 -2.37
C ASN A 93 -13.10 -20.34 -3.21
N VAL A 94 -12.18 -20.63 -4.13
CA VAL A 94 -11.47 -19.67 -4.97
C VAL A 94 -11.67 -19.99 -6.44
N VAL A 95 -11.90 -18.96 -7.23
CA VAL A 95 -11.82 -18.98 -8.68
C VAL A 95 -10.69 -18.07 -9.12
N VAL A 96 -9.84 -18.51 -10.04
CA VAL A 96 -8.86 -17.66 -10.75
C VAL A 96 -9.16 -17.73 -12.23
N VAL A 97 -9.33 -16.58 -12.84
CA VAL A 97 -9.55 -16.44 -14.29
C VAL A 97 -8.33 -15.79 -14.92
N ARG A 98 -7.79 -16.43 -15.96
CA ARG A 98 -6.72 -15.86 -16.81
C ARG A 98 -7.37 -15.18 -18.01
N HIS A 99 -6.97 -13.95 -18.26
CA HIS A 99 -7.48 -13.10 -19.32
C HIS A 99 -6.51 -12.99 -20.49
N ASP A 100 -7.03 -12.74 -21.69
CA ASP A 100 -6.21 -12.63 -22.90
C ASP A 100 -5.29 -11.40 -22.90
N ASN A 101 -5.57 -10.43 -22.02
CA ASN A 101 -4.73 -9.25 -21.82
C ASN A 101 -3.52 -9.47 -20.90
N GLY A 102 -3.25 -10.70 -20.48
CA GLY A 102 -2.12 -11.07 -19.61
C GLY A 102 -2.35 -10.87 -18.12
N LEU A 103 -3.53 -10.39 -17.70
CA LEU A 103 -3.92 -10.31 -16.30
C LEU A 103 -4.58 -11.62 -15.83
N GLU A 104 -4.56 -11.83 -14.52
CA GLU A 104 -5.40 -12.82 -13.86
C GLU A 104 -6.21 -12.14 -12.76
N THR A 105 -7.43 -12.61 -12.55
CA THR A 105 -8.31 -12.15 -11.46
C THR A 105 -8.63 -13.28 -10.51
N VAL A 106 -8.62 -12.97 -9.22
CA VAL A 106 -8.85 -13.91 -8.11
C VAL A 106 -10.12 -13.52 -7.39
N TYR A 107 -11.01 -14.49 -7.18
CA TYR A 107 -12.27 -14.34 -6.46
C TYR A 107 -12.30 -15.37 -5.34
N ALA A 108 -12.22 -14.91 -4.10
CA ALA A 108 -12.06 -15.76 -2.91
C ALA A 108 -13.21 -15.58 -1.91
N ASN A 109 -13.30 -16.48 -0.94
CA ASN A 109 -14.39 -16.58 0.04
C ASN A 109 -15.76 -16.86 -0.57
N ASN A 110 -15.80 -17.58 -1.70
CA ASN A 110 -17.06 -17.99 -2.31
C ASN A 110 -17.73 -19.11 -1.46
N ALA A 111 -19.06 -19.09 -1.38
CA ALA A 111 -19.82 -20.26 -0.87
C ALA A 111 -19.73 -21.42 -1.86
N GLN A 112 -19.85 -21.11 -3.14
CA GLN A 112 -19.83 -22.09 -4.20
C GLN A 112 -19.20 -21.51 -5.47
N ASN A 113 -18.28 -22.26 -6.09
CA ASN A 113 -17.79 -21.99 -7.44
C ASN A 113 -18.74 -22.64 -8.46
N LEU A 114 -19.16 -21.88 -9.48
CA LEU A 114 -20.09 -22.34 -10.52
C LEU A 114 -19.39 -22.72 -11.82
N VAL A 115 -18.07 -22.56 -11.88
CA VAL A 115 -17.25 -22.79 -13.05
C VAL A 115 -16.14 -23.79 -12.77
N LYS A 116 -15.65 -24.46 -13.83
CA LYS A 116 -14.59 -25.49 -13.76
C LYS A 116 -13.33 -25.01 -14.49
N VAL A 117 -12.18 -25.57 -14.12
CA VAL A 117 -10.91 -25.34 -14.81
C VAL A 117 -11.04 -25.64 -16.31
N GLY A 118 -10.48 -24.80 -17.16
CA GLY A 118 -10.58 -24.88 -18.62
C GLY A 118 -11.85 -24.27 -19.21
N GLN A 119 -12.82 -23.87 -18.41
CA GLN A 119 -14.04 -23.25 -18.86
C GLN A 119 -13.77 -21.80 -19.31
N SER A 120 -14.22 -21.43 -20.51
CA SER A 120 -14.25 -20.03 -20.96
C SER A 120 -15.37 -19.28 -20.28
N VAL A 121 -15.12 -18.06 -19.87
CA VAL A 121 -16.09 -17.15 -19.24
C VAL A 121 -16.08 -15.81 -19.93
N LYS A 122 -17.21 -15.12 -19.91
CA LYS A 122 -17.41 -13.77 -20.43
C LYS A 122 -17.45 -12.75 -19.30
N ALA A 123 -17.05 -11.51 -19.57
CA ALA A 123 -17.24 -10.39 -18.66
C ALA A 123 -18.71 -10.34 -18.20
N GLY A 124 -18.93 -10.17 -16.89
CA GLY A 124 -20.27 -10.17 -16.31
C GLY A 124 -20.94 -11.54 -16.13
N GLN A 125 -20.34 -12.63 -16.65
CA GLN A 125 -20.84 -13.97 -16.38
C GLN A 125 -20.70 -14.32 -14.90
N THR A 126 -21.75 -14.96 -14.33
CA THR A 126 -21.68 -15.47 -12.95
C THR A 126 -20.74 -16.66 -12.88
N ILE A 127 -19.73 -16.57 -12.02
CA ILE A 127 -18.67 -17.59 -11.84
C ILE A 127 -18.68 -18.24 -10.46
N ALA A 128 -19.29 -17.55 -9.48
CA ALA A 128 -19.40 -18.06 -8.11
C ALA A 128 -20.56 -17.37 -7.38
N ILE A 129 -20.88 -17.88 -6.19
CA ILE A 129 -21.84 -17.32 -5.25
C ILE A 129 -21.07 -16.86 -4.00
N VAL A 130 -21.38 -15.66 -3.50
CA VAL A 130 -20.76 -15.11 -2.30
C VAL A 130 -21.09 -15.95 -1.08
N GLY A 131 -20.06 -16.25 -0.29
CA GLY A 131 -20.20 -16.88 1.01
C GLY A 131 -20.23 -15.89 2.15
N GLY A 132 -20.69 -16.37 3.31
CA GLY A 132 -20.66 -15.63 4.57
C GLY A 132 -19.66 -16.22 5.54
N LYS A 133 -19.00 -15.36 6.35
CA LYS A 133 -18.15 -15.77 7.46
C LYS A 133 -18.34 -14.79 8.62
N GLY A 134 -18.70 -15.31 9.80
CA GLY A 134 -18.88 -14.46 10.98
C GLY A 134 -19.97 -13.41 10.85
N GLY A 135 -21.09 -13.74 10.19
CA GLY A 135 -22.23 -12.82 9.97
C GLY A 135 -22.01 -11.76 8.89
N ARG A 136 -20.90 -11.82 8.15
CA ARG A 136 -20.60 -10.93 7.02
C ARG A 136 -20.47 -11.72 5.73
N ALA A 137 -21.10 -11.22 4.67
CA ALA A 137 -20.98 -11.78 3.32
C ALA A 137 -20.08 -10.88 2.47
N TYR A 138 -19.02 -11.45 1.90
CA TYR A 138 -18.05 -10.69 1.11
C TYR A 138 -17.26 -11.59 0.16
N CYS A 139 -16.76 -10.99 -0.90
CA CYS A 139 -15.77 -11.58 -1.79
C CYS A 139 -14.46 -10.83 -1.64
N ASP A 140 -13.36 -11.54 -1.43
CA ASP A 140 -12.02 -10.96 -1.54
C ASP A 140 -11.53 -11.08 -2.98
N PHE A 141 -11.27 -9.93 -3.58
CA PHE A 141 -10.89 -9.81 -4.99
C PHE A 141 -9.47 -9.29 -5.13
N ALA A 142 -8.70 -9.88 -6.04
CA ALA A 142 -7.37 -9.42 -6.41
C ALA A 142 -7.12 -9.49 -7.92
N ILE A 143 -6.19 -8.66 -8.39
CA ILE A 143 -5.67 -8.69 -9.77
C ILE A 143 -4.21 -9.13 -9.71
N MET A 144 -3.79 -9.98 -10.64
CA MET A 144 -2.43 -10.50 -10.70
C MET A 144 -1.84 -10.32 -12.11
N VAL A 145 -0.53 -10.19 -12.15
CA VAL A 145 0.31 -10.29 -13.35
C VAL A 145 1.44 -11.25 -13.05
N ASN A 146 1.61 -12.28 -13.85
CA ASN A 146 2.67 -13.28 -13.68
C ASN A 146 2.75 -13.86 -12.26
N GLY A 147 1.60 -14.13 -11.64
CA GLY A 147 1.50 -14.66 -10.28
C GLY A 147 1.68 -13.63 -9.15
N ALA A 148 2.11 -12.43 -9.45
CA ALA A 148 2.23 -11.34 -8.48
C ALA A 148 0.96 -10.50 -8.43
N ARG A 149 0.46 -10.20 -7.21
CA ARG A 149 -0.69 -9.31 -7.05
C ARG A 149 -0.29 -7.86 -7.29
N ILE A 150 -1.15 -7.13 -7.98
CA ILE A 150 -1.03 -5.69 -8.21
C ILE A 150 -2.09 -4.93 -7.43
N ASN A 151 -1.90 -3.63 -7.25
CA ASN A 151 -2.89 -2.79 -6.58
C ASN A 151 -4.15 -2.68 -7.45
N PRO A 152 -5.33 -3.17 -7.00
CA PRO A 152 -6.55 -3.10 -7.81
C PRO A 152 -6.97 -1.68 -8.17
N SER A 153 -6.62 -0.67 -7.36
CA SER A 153 -6.96 0.73 -7.64
C SER A 153 -6.19 1.32 -8.81
N THR A 154 -5.13 0.66 -9.30
CA THR A 154 -4.47 1.04 -10.57
C THR A 154 -5.34 0.71 -11.79
N VAL A 155 -6.22 -0.26 -11.66
CA VAL A 155 -7.10 -0.74 -12.75
C VAL A 155 -8.52 -0.24 -12.59
N ILE A 156 -9.02 -0.18 -11.35
CA ILE A 156 -10.43 0.09 -11.02
C ILE A 156 -10.54 1.37 -10.18
N ASP A 157 -11.49 2.22 -10.51
CA ASP A 157 -11.99 3.21 -9.57
C ASP A 157 -12.95 2.52 -8.59
N ILE A 158 -12.48 2.35 -7.33
CA ILE A 158 -13.17 1.55 -6.32
C ILE A 158 -14.52 2.15 -5.92
N LYS A 159 -14.66 3.50 -5.95
CA LYS A 159 -15.89 4.17 -5.57
C LYS A 159 -16.98 4.07 -6.62
N SER A 160 -16.61 4.23 -7.89
CA SER A 160 -17.55 4.19 -9.00
C SER A 160 -17.71 2.80 -9.61
N HIS A 161 -16.91 1.81 -9.19
CA HIS A 161 -16.83 0.45 -9.76
C HIS A 161 -16.47 0.43 -11.24
N ARG A 162 -15.90 1.51 -11.77
CA ARG A 162 -15.55 1.66 -13.19
C ARG A 162 -14.09 1.33 -13.43
N LEU A 163 -13.83 0.81 -14.62
CA LEU A 163 -12.49 0.62 -15.14
C LEU A 163 -11.84 1.98 -15.38
N ARG A 164 -10.59 2.16 -14.95
CA ARG A 164 -9.81 3.36 -15.29
C ARG A 164 -9.40 3.27 -16.76
N LYS A 165 -9.76 4.28 -17.54
CA LYS A 165 -9.43 4.33 -18.99
C LYS A 165 -7.97 4.79 -19.18
N GLN A 166 -7.04 3.93 -18.82
CA GLN A 166 -5.60 4.17 -18.86
C GLN A 166 -4.91 2.95 -19.47
N THR A 167 -3.66 3.09 -19.88
CA THR A 167 -2.84 1.98 -20.36
C THR A 167 -1.88 1.54 -19.28
N LEU A 168 -1.94 0.27 -18.90
CA LEU A 168 -1.07 -0.36 -17.92
C LEU A 168 0.15 -0.94 -18.64
N LEU A 169 1.36 -0.55 -18.25
CA LEU A 169 2.61 -1.16 -18.70
C LEU A 169 3.07 -2.18 -17.66
N CYS A 170 3.24 -3.43 -18.08
CA CYS A 170 3.77 -4.53 -17.29
C CYS A 170 5.16 -4.88 -17.81
N LYS A 171 6.20 -4.70 -17.00
CA LYS A 171 7.60 -4.97 -17.38
C LYS A 171 8.22 -6.00 -16.45
N LYS A 172 8.83 -7.04 -17.04
CA LYS A 172 9.57 -8.05 -16.30
C LYS A 172 10.79 -7.44 -15.61
N ASN A 173 10.97 -7.74 -14.34
CA ASN A 173 12.09 -7.29 -13.52
C ASN A 173 12.60 -8.47 -12.68
N GLY A 174 13.49 -9.27 -13.24
CA GLY A 174 13.90 -10.55 -12.65
C GLY A 174 12.71 -11.50 -12.49
N SER A 175 12.45 -11.95 -11.26
CA SER A 175 11.30 -12.81 -10.93
C SER A 175 9.99 -12.03 -10.69
N ARG A 176 10.01 -10.70 -10.71
CA ARG A 176 8.86 -9.83 -10.45
C ARG A 176 8.40 -9.11 -11.72
N VAL A 177 7.20 -8.56 -11.67
CA VAL A 177 6.68 -7.66 -12.71
C VAL A 177 6.50 -6.28 -12.10
N ALA A 178 7.13 -5.29 -12.74
CA ALA A 178 6.87 -3.88 -12.46
C ALA A 178 5.65 -3.46 -13.27
N VAL A 179 4.71 -2.78 -12.61
CA VAL A 179 3.46 -2.32 -13.20
C VAL A 179 3.40 -0.81 -13.10
N SER A 180 3.17 -0.13 -14.22
CA SER A 180 3.07 1.34 -14.31
C SER A 180 2.02 1.76 -15.32
N MET A 181 1.52 3.01 -15.21
CA MET A 181 0.57 3.57 -16.17
C MET A 181 1.31 4.26 -17.31
N VAL A 182 0.91 3.98 -18.57
CA VAL A 182 1.42 4.72 -19.73
C VAL A 182 0.72 6.09 -19.78
N GLY A 183 1.49 7.12 -20.01
CA GLY A 183 1.00 8.51 -19.98
C GLY A 183 1.36 9.25 -18.70
N GLU A 184 1.61 8.55 -17.60
CA GLU A 184 2.22 9.18 -16.42
C GLU A 184 3.70 9.57 -16.68
N LYS A 185 4.38 8.87 -17.61
CA LYS A 185 5.76 9.21 -18.01
C LYS A 185 5.84 10.49 -18.86
N GLU A 186 4.86 10.77 -19.71
CA GLU A 186 4.86 12.01 -20.51
C GLU A 186 4.40 13.20 -19.66
N ALA A 187 3.43 13.00 -18.78
CA ALA A 187 3.05 14.01 -17.79
C ALA A 187 4.13 14.21 -16.71
N SER A 188 4.96 13.20 -16.42
CA SER A 188 6.09 13.29 -15.49
C SER A 188 7.38 13.78 -16.16
N ALA A 189 7.52 13.66 -17.48
CA ALA A 189 8.68 14.22 -18.21
C ALA A 189 8.56 15.75 -18.40
N GLU A 190 7.35 16.28 -18.46
CA GLU A 190 7.10 17.73 -18.44
C GLU A 190 6.92 18.32 -17.02
N ARG A 191 6.57 17.51 -16.02
CA ARG A 191 6.74 17.90 -14.62
C ARG A 191 8.23 17.76 -14.30
N LYS A 192 8.95 18.88 -14.35
CA LYS A 192 10.22 19.05 -13.63
C LYS A 192 10.09 18.30 -12.31
N CYS A 193 11.11 17.52 -11.96
CA CYS A 193 11.25 16.79 -10.70
C CYS A 193 10.71 17.64 -9.53
N GLU A 194 9.39 17.60 -9.32
CA GLU A 194 8.78 18.28 -8.19
C GLU A 194 9.12 17.44 -6.96
N THR A 195 9.97 18.01 -6.14
CA THR A 195 10.25 17.45 -4.81
C THR A 195 8.93 17.38 -4.05
N PRO A 196 8.67 16.27 -3.33
CA PRO A 196 7.46 16.14 -2.52
C PRO A 196 7.31 17.34 -1.59
N THR A 197 6.11 17.89 -1.53
CA THR A 197 5.76 18.97 -0.61
C THR A 197 5.05 18.44 0.65
N SER A 198 4.79 17.14 0.71
CA SER A 198 4.19 16.48 1.88
C SER A 198 4.72 15.05 2.05
N LEU A 199 4.54 14.47 3.24
CA LEU A 199 4.71 13.05 3.54
C LEU A 199 3.36 12.36 3.81
N ASP A 200 2.25 12.92 3.31
CA ASP A 200 0.91 12.29 3.42
C ASP A 200 0.89 11.04 2.53
N PRO A 201 0.51 9.86 3.07
CA PRO A 201 0.41 8.64 2.28
C PRO A 201 -0.61 8.72 1.12
N SER A 202 -1.56 9.66 1.17
CA SER A 202 -2.51 9.88 0.07
C SER A 202 -1.90 10.64 -1.11
N ASP A 203 -0.83 11.40 -0.86
CA ASP A 203 -0.09 12.17 -1.85
C ASP A 203 1.17 11.44 -2.33
N GLU A 204 1.38 10.20 -1.88
CA GLU A 204 2.53 9.39 -2.27
C GLU A 204 2.54 9.28 -3.79
N LEU A 205 3.44 10.06 -4.40
CA LEU A 205 3.75 9.93 -5.83
C LEU A 205 4.18 8.49 -6.06
N THR A 206 3.57 7.83 -7.03
CA THR A 206 3.91 6.46 -7.38
C THR A 206 5.41 6.42 -7.63
N TYR A 207 6.16 5.91 -6.66
CA TYR A 207 7.59 5.73 -6.75
C TYR A 207 7.86 4.63 -7.77
N GLU A 208 7.74 4.98 -9.03
CA GLU A 208 8.32 4.19 -10.11
C GLU A 208 9.83 4.34 -10.03
N GLN A 209 10.45 3.35 -9.46
CA GLN A 209 11.81 2.85 -9.65
C GLN A 209 12.78 3.78 -10.41
N SER A 210 12.77 5.08 -10.13
CA SER A 210 13.94 5.89 -10.38
C SER A 210 15.02 5.31 -9.46
N LYS A 211 16.20 5.03 -9.99
CA LYS A 211 17.31 4.49 -9.22
C LYS A 211 17.62 5.36 -7.98
N GLU A 212 17.04 6.54 -7.90
CA GLU A 212 17.23 7.56 -6.87
C GLU A 212 16.01 8.47 -6.77
N PHE A 213 15.49 8.69 -5.55
CA PHE A 213 14.37 9.59 -5.25
C PHE A 213 14.82 10.60 -4.20
N LYS A 214 14.46 11.87 -4.40
CA LYS A 214 14.90 12.98 -3.54
C LYS A 214 13.70 13.62 -2.84
N ILE A 215 13.82 13.82 -1.53
CA ILE A 215 12.90 14.60 -0.70
C ILE A 215 13.66 15.80 -0.16
N ASP A 216 13.39 16.97 -0.67
CA ASP A 216 13.93 18.22 -0.15
C ASP A 216 13.08 18.63 1.07
N LEU A 217 13.64 18.55 2.25
CA LEU A 217 12.94 18.83 3.51
C LEU A 217 12.49 20.29 3.61
N GLU A 218 13.16 21.23 2.95
CA GLU A 218 12.77 22.65 2.94
C GLU A 218 11.52 22.91 2.08
N LYS A 219 11.22 22.00 1.14
CA LYS A 219 10.03 22.11 0.27
C LYS A 219 8.79 21.45 0.85
N ILE A 220 8.89 20.74 1.98
CA ILE A 220 7.72 20.24 2.68
C ILE A 220 6.97 21.45 3.23
N ALA A 221 5.73 21.64 2.75
CA ALA A 221 4.91 22.77 3.14
C ALA A 221 4.63 22.78 4.65
N ARG A 222 4.51 23.97 5.24
CA ARG A 222 4.47 24.15 6.71
C ARG A 222 3.29 23.42 7.37
N GLU A 223 2.20 23.28 6.67
CA GLU A 223 1.01 22.54 7.10
C GLU A 223 1.18 21.01 7.15
N HIS A 224 2.23 20.47 6.52
CA HIS A 224 2.49 19.03 6.39
C HIS A 224 3.59 18.51 7.32
N TRP A 225 4.08 19.35 8.23
CA TRP A 225 5.01 18.92 9.28
C TRP A 225 4.84 19.71 10.57
N ALA A 226 5.21 19.09 11.68
CA ALA A 226 5.30 19.73 12.98
C ALA A 226 6.43 19.10 13.80
N TYR A 227 7.07 19.90 14.65
CA TYR A 227 7.98 19.31 15.64
C TYR A 227 7.15 18.57 16.69
N PRO A 228 7.47 17.29 17.03
CA PRO A 228 6.56 16.43 17.80
C PRO A 228 6.28 16.93 19.23
N LEU A 229 7.18 17.70 19.83
CA LEU A 229 7.01 18.29 21.16
C LEU A 229 7.59 19.71 21.17
N PRO A 230 6.82 20.73 20.80
CA PRO A 230 7.24 22.12 20.83
C PRO A 230 7.72 22.56 22.24
N GLY A 231 8.69 23.45 22.31
CA GLY A 231 9.25 23.93 23.59
C GLY A 231 10.16 22.95 24.33
N SER A 232 10.32 21.72 23.82
CA SER A 232 11.17 20.70 24.45
C SER A 232 12.67 20.97 24.28
N HIS A 233 13.48 20.30 25.09
CA HIS A 233 14.92 20.16 24.90
C HIS A 233 15.32 18.68 24.87
N VAL A 234 16.43 18.37 24.19
CA VAL A 234 16.95 17.00 24.10
C VAL A 234 17.63 16.66 25.43
N ILE A 235 17.20 15.52 26.02
CA ILE A 235 17.82 14.94 27.22
C ILE A 235 18.67 13.72 26.93
N SER A 236 18.40 13.03 25.79
CA SER A 236 19.20 11.91 25.33
C SER A 236 19.14 11.84 23.79
N PRO A 237 20.28 11.99 23.09
CA PRO A 237 20.31 11.92 21.64
C PRO A 237 20.23 10.47 21.15
N TYR A 238 19.97 10.30 19.85
CA TYR A 238 20.01 9.01 19.16
C TYR A 238 21.41 8.37 19.23
N GLY A 239 21.47 7.05 19.31
CA GLY A 239 22.71 6.28 19.22
C GLY A 239 23.54 6.29 20.50
N GLY A 240 24.80 6.68 20.40
CA GLY A 240 25.75 6.69 21.51
C GLY A 240 26.09 5.29 22.06
N LYS A 241 26.78 5.25 23.22
CA LYS A 241 27.23 4.00 23.87
C LYS A 241 26.06 3.07 24.24
N ARG A 242 24.86 3.62 24.51
CA ARG A 242 23.64 2.87 24.86
C ARG A 242 22.87 2.38 23.65
N LYS A 243 23.30 2.66 22.43
CA LYS A 243 22.57 2.34 21.18
C LYS A 243 21.12 2.81 21.24
N HIS A 244 20.90 4.04 21.70
CA HIS A 244 19.57 4.64 21.87
C HIS A 244 18.82 4.68 20.55
N SER A 245 17.59 4.15 20.51
CA SER A 245 16.83 3.92 19.29
C SER A 245 16.12 5.15 18.72
N GLY A 246 16.06 6.22 19.51
CA GLY A 246 15.41 7.48 19.15
C GLY A 246 16.05 8.67 19.84
N VAL A 247 15.33 9.76 19.95
CA VAL A 247 15.69 10.92 20.74
C VAL A 247 14.71 11.08 21.90
N ASP A 248 15.23 11.31 23.11
CA ASP A 248 14.39 11.67 24.26
C ASP A 248 14.33 13.19 24.36
N ILE A 249 13.13 13.73 24.29
CA ILE A 249 12.84 15.15 24.37
C ILE A 249 11.87 15.45 25.51
N LYS A 250 12.15 16.49 26.27
CA LYS A 250 11.46 16.80 27.52
C LYS A 250 10.93 18.22 27.56
N THR A 251 9.73 18.37 28.10
CA THR A 251 9.10 19.61 28.54
C THR A 251 8.45 19.40 29.91
N CYS A 252 7.21 19.82 30.09
CA CYS A 252 6.40 19.58 31.28
C CYS A 252 5.59 18.28 31.19
N PRO A 253 5.14 17.75 32.33
CA PRO A 253 4.20 16.62 32.36
C PRO A 253 2.89 16.93 31.63
N ASN A 254 2.35 15.93 30.92
CA ASN A 254 1.09 16.03 30.17
C ASN A 254 1.05 17.12 29.08
N ASP A 255 2.21 17.49 28.55
CA ASP A 255 2.28 18.34 27.37
C ASP A 255 1.78 17.63 26.11
N LYS A 256 1.20 18.41 25.19
CA LYS A 256 0.63 17.89 23.95
C LYS A 256 1.71 17.32 23.03
N VAL A 257 1.59 16.04 22.70
CA VAL A 257 2.39 15.38 21.69
C VAL A 257 1.71 15.54 20.32
N LEU A 258 2.44 16.04 19.34
CA LEU A 258 1.93 16.35 18.01
C LEU A 258 2.40 15.29 16.99
N ALA A 259 1.54 14.95 16.03
CA ALA A 259 1.95 14.19 14.86
C ALA A 259 2.99 14.98 14.06
N ALA A 260 4.14 14.35 13.77
CA ALA A 260 5.25 15.01 13.08
C ALA A 260 4.94 15.31 11.61
N PHE A 261 4.17 14.44 10.98
CA PHE A 261 3.73 14.53 9.57
C PHE A 261 2.30 14.02 9.42
N ASP A 262 1.69 14.29 8.27
CA ASP A 262 0.44 13.64 7.88
C ASP A 262 0.64 12.13 7.78
N GLY A 263 -0.36 11.34 8.15
CA GLY A 263 -0.21 9.89 8.10
C GLY A 263 -1.40 9.09 8.61
N VAL A 264 -1.17 7.79 8.74
CA VAL A 264 -2.15 6.82 9.26
C VAL A 264 -1.58 6.12 10.48
N VAL A 265 -2.34 6.10 11.58
CA VAL A 265 -1.95 5.43 12.81
C VAL A 265 -1.92 3.91 12.59
N THR A 266 -0.78 3.28 12.82
CA THR A 266 -0.59 1.83 12.69
C THR A 266 -0.53 1.11 14.04
N LEU A 267 -0.23 1.85 15.12
CA LEU A 267 -0.22 1.34 16.49
C LEU A 267 -0.66 2.43 17.46
N SER A 268 -1.51 2.09 18.44
CA SER A 268 -1.89 2.98 19.54
C SER A 268 -2.33 2.13 20.73
N CYS A 269 -1.35 1.72 21.55
CA CYS A 269 -1.59 0.88 22.73
C CYS A 269 -0.38 0.92 23.67
N ALA A 270 -0.49 0.26 24.83
CA ALA A 270 0.67 -0.06 25.65
C ALA A 270 1.53 -1.11 24.95
N HIS A 271 2.82 -0.84 24.80
CA HIS A 271 3.78 -1.74 24.16
C HIS A 271 5.01 -1.93 25.05
N TYR A 272 5.49 -3.16 25.11
CA TYR A 272 6.57 -3.56 26.03
C TYR A 272 7.78 -2.60 25.99
N GLY A 273 8.14 -2.06 27.14
CA GLY A 273 9.25 -1.12 27.29
C GLY A 273 8.92 0.33 26.88
N TYR A 274 8.13 0.54 25.86
CA TYR A 274 7.73 1.85 25.35
C TYR A 274 6.58 2.49 26.14
N GLY A 275 5.85 1.71 26.96
CA GLY A 275 4.64 2.20 27.61
C GLY A 275 3.53 2.50 26.59
N ASN A 276 2.68 3.48 26.89
CA ASN A 276 1.72 3.92 25.90
C ASN A 276 2.44 4.54 24.72
N CYS A 277 2.22 3.96 23.56
CA CYS A 277 2.93 4.38 22.37
C CYS A 277 2.01 4.44 21.14
N ILE A 278 2.38 5.31 20.21
CA ILE A 278 1.71 5.49 18.92
C ILE A 278 2.75 5.33 17.83
N THR A 279 2.41 4.62 16.76
CA THR A 279 3.17 4.61 15.51
C THR A 279 2.29 5.16 14.40
N ILE A 280 2.87 6.05 13.59
CA ILE A 280 2.21 6.67 12.44
C ILE A 280 3.02 6.34 11.20
N LYS A 281 2.36 5.76 10.20
CA LYS A 281 2.90 5.52 8.87
C LYS A 281 2.69 6.73 7.99
N HIS A 282 3.76 7.13 7.32
CA HIS A 282 3.81 8.23 6.35
C HIS A 282 4.13 7.71 4.95
N ALA A 283 4.15 8.59 3.96
CA ALA A 283 4.58 8.27 2.60
C ALA A 283 6.05 7.80 2.53
N TYR A 284 6.42 7.23 1.40
CA TYR A 284 7.81 6.86 1.02
C TYR A 284 8.50 5.88 1.97
N GLY A 285 7.73 5.16 2.80
CA GLY A 285 8.26 4.18 3.75
C GLY A 285 8.79 4.77 5.05
N PHE A 286 8.42 6.01 5.37
CA PHE A 286 8.68 6.62 6.68
C PHE A 286 7.61 6.22 7.70
N GLU A 287 8.05 6.09 8.96
CA GLU A 287 7.19 5.92 10.13
C GLU A 287 7.76 6.71 11.29
N THR A 288 6.89 7.22 12.16
CA THR A 288 7.27 7.86 13.41
C THR A 288 6.66 7.15 14.60
N LEU A 289 7.44 7.00 15.69
CA LEU A 289 6.99 6.38 16.92
C LEU A 289 7.09 7.40 18.07
N TYR A 290 6.03 7.43 18.88
CA TYR A 290 5.87 8.31 20.03
C TYR A 290 5.61 7.46 21.26
N SER A 291 6.44 7.55 22.30
CA SER A 291 6.45 6.61 23.42
C SER A 291 6.41 7.32 24.77
N HIS A 292 6.20 6.53 25.82
CA HIS A 292 6.09 6.95 27.22
C HIS A 292 4.93 7.89 27.53
N GLN A 293 3.90 7.92 26.66
CA GLN A 293 2.78 8.81 26.83
C GLN A 293 1.94 8.46 28.07
N SER A 294 1.38 9.48 28.73
CA SER A 294 0.40 9.29 29.78
C SER A 294 -0.94 8.86 29.16
N ARG A 295 -1.27 9.36 27.98
CA ARG A 295 -2.53 9.07 27.28
C ARG A 295 -2.38 9.19 25.77
N ASN A 296 -2.93 8.21 25.03
CA ASN A 296 -3.09 8.24 23.57
C ASN A 296 -4.51 8.75 23.23
N PHE A 297 -4.62 9.61 22.22
CA PHE A 297 -5.90 10.19 21.76
C PHE A 297 -6.38 9.66 20.43
N VAL A 298 -5.55 8.90 19.72
CA VAL A 298 -5.82 8.37 18.38
C VAL A 298 -5.89 6.86 18.38
N LYS A 299 -6.57 6.28 17.37
CA LYS A 299 -6.79 4.84 17.23
C LYS A 299 -6.14 4.33 15.94
N VAL A 300 -5.81 3.04 15.91
CA VAL A 300 -5.30 2.36 14.71
C VAL A 300 -6.27 2.55 13.54
N GLY A 301 -5.72 2.86 12.35
CA GLY A 301 -6.46 3.18 11.14
C GLY A 301 -6.89 4.64 11.02
N GLN A 302 -6.76 5.45 12.07
CA GLN A 302 -7.12 6.88 12.03
C GLN A 302 -6.10 7.64 11.17
N LYS A 303 -6.59 8.46 10.25
CA LYS A 303 -5.77 9.48 9.57
C LYS A 303 -5.53 10.65 10.50
N VAL A 304 -4.31 11.14 10.53
CA VAL A 304 -3.88 12.30 11.31
C VAL A 304 -3.18 13.31 10.42
N LYS A 305 -3.31 14.58 10.78
CA LYS A 305 -2.60 15.68 10.12
C LYS A 305 -1.40 16.11 10.95
N ALA A 306 -0.37 16.62 10.29
CA ALA A 306 0.78 17.22 10.96
C ALA A 306 0.31 18.28 11.97
N GLY A 307 0.91 18.30 13.16
CA GLY A 307 0.50 19.20 14.24
C GLY A 307 -0.77 18.81 15.00
N GLN A 308 -1.48 17.76 14.57
CA GLN A 308 -2.60 17.22 15.33
C GLN A 308 -2.11 16.66 16.67
N VAL A 309 -2.82 16.99 17.76
CA VAL A 309 -2.54 16.40 19.09
C VAL A 309 -2.93 14.92 19.06
N ILE A 310 -1.96 14.04 19.31
CA ILE A 310 -2.13 12.59 19.28
C ILE A 310 -2.07 11.93 20.66
N GLY A 311 -1.51 12.64 21.66
CA GLY A 311 -1.41 12.17 23.03
C GLY A 311 -0.80 13.21 23.96
N LEU A 312 -0.46 12.79 25.15
CA LEU A 312 0.20 13.61 26.17
C LEU A 312 1.49 12.94 26.64
N THR A 313 2.52 13.75 26.93
CA THR A 313 3.75 13.27 27.55
C THR A 313 3.49 12.59 28.90
N GLY A 314 4.32 11.65 29.27
CA GLY A 314 4.19 10.91 30.49
C GLY A 314 5.45 10.12 30.86
N ARG A 315 5.26 9.12 31.73
CA ARG A 315 6.35 8.26 32.24
C ARG A 315 5.94 6.78 32.24
N THR A 316 5.18 6.35 31.24
CA THR A 316 4.77 4.94 31.14
C THR A 316 5.90 4.07 30.55
N GLY A 317 5.82 2.76 30.77
CA GLY A 317 6.86 1.82 30.32
C GLY A 317 8.14 1.89 31.15
N ARG A 318 9.29 1.91 30.49
CA ARG A 318 10.62 1.94 31.16
C ARG A 318 11.16 3.35 31.41
N ALA A 319 10.36 4.37 31.25
CA ALA A 319 10.79 5.76 31.49
C ALA A 319 11.06 6.00 32.98
N THR A 320 12.22 6.57 33.28
CA THR A 320 12.59 6.96 34.66
C THR A 320 12.16 8.40 34.99
N THR A 321 12.01 9.23 33.97
CA THR A 321 11.51 10.61 34.05
C THR A 321 10.45 10.82 32.99
N GLU A 322 9.64 11.87 33.14
CA GLU A 322 8.67 12.24 32.08
C GLU A 322 9.38 12.84 30.89
N HIS A 323 9.12 12.27 29.73
CA HIS A 323 9.66 12.71 28.44
C HIS A 323 8.90 12.05 27.29
N LEU A 324 9.09 12.55 26.09
CA LEU A 324 8.72 11.87 24.86
C LEU A 324 9.96 11.16 24.29
N HIS A 325 9.92 9.85 24.17
CA HIS A 325 10.85 9.10 23.34
C HIS A 325 10.30 9.08 21.92
N PHE A 326 11.05 9.69 20.98
CA PHE A 326 10.65 9.86 19.59
C PHE A 326 11.61 9.13 18.67
N GLU A 327 11.05 8.22 17.82
CA GLU A 327 11.81 7.51 16.79
C GLU A 327 11.33 7.90 15.40
N VAL A 328 12.25 7.88 14.45
CA VAL A 328 11.93 7.89 13.01
C VAL A 328 12.45 6.62 12.40
N HIS A 329 11.60 5.96 11.60
CA HIS A 329 11.96 4.75 10.87
C HIS A 329 11.86 5.00 9.37
N PHE A 330 12.74 4.37 8.63
CA PHE A 330 12.68 4.30 7.17
C PHE A 330 12.75 2.86 6.72
N LYS A 331 11.69 2.36 6.06
CA LYS A 331 11.55 0.96 5.63
C LYS A 331 11.86 -0.04 6.76
N GLY A 332 11.30 0.21 7.94
CA GLY A 332 11.46 -0.61 9.14
C GLY A 332 12.80 -0.47 9.87
N ARG A 333 13.72 0.38 9.39
CA ARG A 333 15.01 0.65 10.06
C ARG A 333 14.95 1.97 10.80
N ARG A 334 15.41 1.98 12.04
CA ARG A 334 15.58 3.21 12.82
C ARG A 334 16.64 4.10 12.19
N ILE A 335 16.33 5.39 12.12
CA ILE A 335 17.25 6.42 11.66
C ILE A 335 17.35 7.51 12.74
N ASP A 336 18.44 8.26 12.73
CA ASP A 336 18.61 9.39 13.64
C ASP A 336 17.55 10.46 13.32
N PRO A 337 16.64 10.81 14.27
CA PRO A 337 15.67 11.88 14.06
C PRO A 337 16.29 13.24 13.71
N ALA A 338 17.55 13.48 14.11
CA ALA A 338 18.30 14.69 13.77
C ALA A 338 18.60 14.84 12.26
N VAL A 339 18.48 13.76 11.48
CA VAL A 339 18.57 13.81 10.02
C VAL A 339 17.39 14.59 9.41
N ILE A 340 16.25 14.54 10.07
CA ILE A 340 15.01 15.19 9.60
C ILE A 340 14.75 16.49 10.36
N PHE A 341 14.94 16.50 11.69
CA PHE A 341 14.63 17.64 12.54
C PHE A 341 15.88 18.28 13.13
N ASN A 342 15.99 19.58 13.02
CA ASN A 342 16.92 20.37 13.84
C ASN A 342 16.29 20.54 15.23
N HIS A 343 16.80 19.79 16.20
CA HIS A 343 16.25 19.79 17.57
C HIS A 343 16.43 21.11 18.33
N SER A 344 17.38 21.94 17.94
CA SER A 344 17.58 23.26 18.54
C SER A 344 16.58 24.29 18.05
N SER A 345 16.42 24.38 16.72
CA SER A 345 15.49 25.34 16.09
C SER A 345 14.06 24.84 16.01
N LYS A 346 13.80 23.53 16.29
CA LYS A 346 12.48 22.86 16.12
C LYS A 346 11.94 22.95 14.69
N LYS A 347 12.83 22.98 13.71
CA LYS A 347 12.51 23.04 12.27
C LYS A 347 12.97 21.76 11.58
N LEU A 348 12.51 21.55 10.37
CA LEU A 348 13.12 20.58 9.47
C LEU A 348 14.57 20.98 9.16
N GLN A 349 15.40 20.00 8.84
CA GLN A 349 16.78 20.25 8.37
C GLN A 349 16.75 20.90 6.97
N ALA A 350 17.66 21.83 6.72
CA ALA A 350 17.96 22.34 5.39
C ALA A 350 18.80 21.31 4.63
N SER A 351 18.15 20.24 4.17
CA SER A 351 18.83 19.13 3.50
C SER A 351 17.87 18.34 2.63
N THR A 352 18.41 17.65 1.64
CA THR A 352 17.71 16.73 0.77
C THR A 352 17.99 15.29 1.19
N LEU A 353 16.93 14.52 1.46
CA LEU A 353 17.00 13.07 1.66
C LEU A 353 17.08 12.39 0.30
N VAL A 354 18.12 11.59 0.09
CA VAL A 354 18.31 10.80 -1.14
C VAL A 354 18.01 9.35 -0.84
N LEU A 355 16.93 8.84 -1.44
CA LEU A 355 16.47 7.47 -1.29
C LEU A 355 16.91 6.65 -2.50
N LYS A 356 17.83 5.69 -2.30
CA LYS A 356 18.39 4.86 -3.37
C LYS A 356 18.51 3.42 -2.92
N ASN A 357 17.96 2.48 -3.71
CA ASN A 357 18.07 1.05 -3.43
C ASN A 357 17.67 0.67 -1.98
N GLY A 358 16.63 1.31 -1.43
CA GLY A 358 16.18 1.06 -0.05
C GLY A 358 17.10 1.62 1.04
N ARG A 359 18.10 2.42 0.67
CA ARG A 359 18.95 3.18 1.60
C ARG A 359 18.60 4.66 1.53
N MET A 360 18.81 5.35 2.63
CA MET A 360 18.66 6.79 2.73
C MET A 360 20.01 7.41 3.04
N THR A 361 20.34 8.48 2.34
CA THR A 361 21.48 9.36 2.60
C THR A 361 21.00 10.80 2.59
N THR A 362 21.80 11.73 3.12
CA THR A 362 21.48 13.15 3.12
C THR A 362 22.48 13.92 2.27
N GLN A 363 21.98 14.91 1.53
CA GLN A 363 22.79 15.93 0.88
C GLN A 363 22.44 17.27 1.53
N LYS A 364 23.44 18.06 1.93
CA LYS A 364 23.22 19.45 2.34
C LYS A 364 22.78 20.25 1.13
N SER A 365 21.77 21.09 1.30
CA SER A 365 21.36 22.09 0.31
C SER A 365 22.45 23.10 0.08
#